data_278fb17585d6b257995d99fccf3511dd
#
_entry.id   278fb17585d6b257995d99fccf3511dd
#
_cell.length_a   1.000
_cell.length_b   1.000
_cell.length_c   1.000
_cell.angle_alpha   90.00
_cell.angle_beta   90.00
_cell.angle_gamma   90.00
#
_symmetry.space_group_name_H-M   'P 1'
#
loop_
_entity.id
_entity.type
_entity.pdbx_description
1 polymer ?
#
loop_
_entity_poly.entity_id
_entity_poly.type
_entity_poly.pdbx_seq_one_letter_code
_entity_poly.pdbx_strand_id
1 'polypeptide(L)'
;MPLLDSFTVDHTKMIAPAVRVAKKMSTPSGDDITVFDLRFCVPNQEILPERGIHTLEHLFAGFMRDHLNSKDVEIIDISPMGCRTGFYMSLLGHPKEKEVAKAWKKSMKDVLKVKSEKEIPELNLYQCGTYKMHSLGEAQLIADTVINRGIGKMSNKKLKMSKKQLKEANK
;
A
#
# COMPACT_ATOMS: atom_id res chain seq x y z
N MET A 1 -25.79 2.15 -6.63
CA MET A 1 -24.42 1.82 -7.10
C MET A 1 -24.08 0.41 -6.67
N PRO A 2 -23.32 -0.37 -7.46
CA PRO A 2 -22.88 -1.68 -7.01
C PRO A 2 -21.96 -1.56 -5.79
N LEU A 3 -22.09 -2.48 -4.84
CA LEU A 3 -21.23 -2.54 -3.66
C LEU A 3 -19.85 -3.07 -4.06
N LEU A 4 -18.81 -2.29 -3.85
CA LEU A 4 -17.43 -2.69 -4.15
C LEU A 4 -16.89 -3.62 -3.06
N ASP A 5 -16.05 -4.59 -3.44
CA ASP A 5 -15.44 -5.54 -2.52
C ASP A 5 -14.70 -4.86 -1.36
N SER A 6 -14.05 -3.72 -1.63
CA SER A 6 -13.36 -2.91 -0.62
C SER A 6 -14.29 -2.35 0.46
N PHE A 7 -15.59 -2.19 0.17
CA PHE A 7 -16.58 -1.71 1.13
C PHE A 7 -17.30 -2.84 1.90
N THR A 8 -16.95 -4.09 1.63
CA THR A 8 -17.49 -5.26 2.33
C THR A 8 -16.61 -5.74 3.47
N VAL A 9 -15.45 -5.11 3.67
CA VAL A 9 -14.50 -5.47 4.74
C VAL A 9 -14.65 -4.55 5.95
N ASP A 10 -14.61 -5.14 7.13
CA ASP A 10 -14.71 -4.47 8.41
C ASP A 10 -13.37 -3.82 8.78
N HIS A 11 -13.29 -2.51 8.58
CA HIS A 11 -12.08 -1.73 8.84
C HIS A 11 -11.71 -1.68 10.34
N THR A 12 -12.67 -1.94 11.24
CA THR A 12 -12.40 -1.97 12.69
C THR A 12 -11.59 -3.18 13.14
N LYS A 13 -11.49 -4.21 12.28
CA LYS A 13 -10.72 -5.44 12.52
C LYS A 13 -9.39 -5.46 11.80
N MET A 14 -9.07 -4.42 11.03
CA MET A 14 -7.79 -4.35 10.33
C MET A 14 -6.65 -4.08 11.29
N ILE A 15 -5.54 -4.77 11.06
CA ILE A 15 -4.25 -4.51 11.72
C ILE A 15 -3.31 -3.77 10.79
N ALA A 16 -2.34 -3.07 11.35
CA ALA A 16 -1.30 -2.37 10.59
C ALA A 16 0.02 -2.34 11.37
N PRO A 17 1.17 -2.40 10.69
CA PRO A 17 1.34 -2.64 9.24
C PRO A 17 0.96 -4.07 8.82
N ALA A 18 0.28 -4.23 7.68
CA ALA A 18 -0.10 -5.57 7.20
C ALA A 18 -0.38 -5.63 5.69
N VAL A 19 -0.13 -6.80 5.11
CA VAL A 19 -0.45 -7.13 3.72
C VAL A 19 -1.75 -7.92 3.66
N ARG A 20 -2.61 -7.57 2.71
CA ARG A 20 -3.84 -8.30 2.39
C ARG A 20 -3.99 -8.42 0.87
N VAL A 21 -4.39 -9.59 0.38
CA VAL A 21 -4.88 -9.72 -0.99
C VAL A 21 -6.27 -9.09 -1.06
N ALA A 22 -6.38 -7.91 -1.66
CA ALA A 22 -7.63 -7.18 -1.80
C ALA A 22 -8.51 -7.77 -2.91
N LYS A 23 -7.90 -8.11 -4.05
CA LYS A 23 -8.60 -8.68 -5.22
C LYS A 23 -7.69 -9.59 -6.01
N LYS A 24 -8.29 -10.61 -6.62
CA LYS A 24 -7.67 -11.43 -7.67
C LYS A 24 -8.59 -11.46 -8.87
N MET A 25 -8.02 -11.38 -10.07
CA MET A 25 -8.75 -11.51 -11.32
C MET A 25 -7.79 -12.01 -12.40
N SER A 26 -8.33 -12.50 -13.52
CA SER A 26 -7.54 -12.86 -14.69
C SER A 26 -8.02 -12.03 -15.89
N THR A 27 -7.13 -11.72 -16.81
CA THR A 27 -7.46 -11.11 -18.08
C THR A 27 -8.15 -12.12 -19.01
N PRO A 28 -8.82 -11.68 -20.07
CA PRO A 28 -9.34 -12.59 -21.09
C PRO A 28 -8.26 -13.47 -21.76
N SER A 29 -7.02 -13.00 -21.78
CA SER A 29 -5.85 -13.74 -22.30
C SER A 29 -5.24 -14.72 -21.28
N GLY A 30 -5.75 -14.74 -20.04
CA GLY A 30 -5.32 -15.68 -18.99
C GLY A 30 -4.24 -15.12 -18.05
N ASP A 31 -3.82 -13.87 -18.22
CA ASP A 31 -2.86 -13.27 -17.29
C ASP A 31 -3.52 -13.03 -15.93
N ASP A 32 -2.81 -13.35 -14.89
CA ASP A 32 -3.28 -13.15 -13.52
C ASP A 32 -2.96 -11.75 -12.99
N ILE A 33 -3.97 -11.08 -12.45
CA ILE A 33 -3.83 -9.78 -11.79
C ILE A 33 -4.15 -9.93 -10.31
N THR A 34 -3.24 -9.44 -9.46
CA THR A 34 -3.46 -9.36 -8.03
C THR A 34 -3.39 -7.91 -7.55
N VAL A 35 -4.36 -7.51 -6.72
CA VAL A 35 -4.35 -6.22 -6.01
C VAL A 35 -4.10 -6.49 -4.55
N PHE A 36 -3.06 -5.88 -4.00
CA PHE A 36 -2.74 -5.91 -2.58
C PHE A 36 -3.15 -4.62 -1.88
N ASP A 37 -3.67 -4.76 -0.68
CA ASP A 37 -3.83 -3.69 0.31
C ASP A 37 -2.60 -3.75 1.23
N LEU A 38 -1.76 -2.73 1.11
CA LEU A 38 -0.60 -2.51 1.97
C LEU A 38 -1.03 -1.51 3.04
N ARG A 39 -1.51 -2.02 4.17
CA ARG A 39 -2.08 -1.19 5.24
C ARG A 39 -0.96 -0.72 6.17
N PHE A 40 -0.69 0.59 6.18
CA PHE A 40 0.35 1.23 7.00
C PHE A 40 -0.14 1.65 8.38
N CYS A 41 -1.39 2.10 8.46
CA CYS A 41 -2.01 2.62 9.68
C CYS A 41 -3.28 1.85 10.02
N VAL A 42 -3.60 1.73 11.31
CA VAL A 42 -4.88 1.18 11.77
C VAL A 42 -6.01 2.15 11.37
N PRO A 43 -6.96 1.71 10.53
CA PRO A 43 -8.04 2.58 10.06
C PRO A 43 -8.82 3.22 11.21
N ASN A 44 -9.22 4.48 11.05
CA ASN A 44 -9.95 5.29 12.02
C ASN A 44 -9.22 5.60 13.34
N GLN A 45 -7.94 5.17 13.48
CA GLN A 45 -7.12 5.44 14.65
C GLN A 45 -5.87 6.26 14.30
N GLU A 46 -5.29 5.99 13.13
CA GLU A 46 -4.05 6.62 12.68
C GLU A 46 -4.20 7.07 11.23
N ILE A 47 -3.42 8.07 10.82
CA ILE A 47 -3.39 8.60 9.47
C ILE A 47 -1.97 8.98 9.10
N LEU A 48 -1.54 8.70 7.87
CA LEU A 48 -0.24 9.11 7.36
C LEU A 48 -0.23 10.63 7.08
N PRO A 49 0.85 11.35 7.42
CA PRO A 49 1.00 12.75 7.09
C PRO A 49 1.05 12.95 5.57
N GLU A 50 0.46 14.04 5.08
CA GLU A 50 0.26 14.27 3.63
C GLU A 50 1.58 14.34 2.86
N ARG A 51 2.56 15.06 3.39
CA ARG A 51 3.86 15.23 2.76
C ARG A 51 4.68 13.95 2.80
N GLY A 52 4.56 13.19 3.89
CA GLY A 52 5.23 11.91 4.05
C GLY A 52 4.70 10.83 3.12
N ILE A 53 3.37 10.69 2.98
CA ILE A 53 2.77 9.70 2.08
C ILE A 53 3.07 10.04 0.61
N HIS A 54 3.09 11.33 0.22
CA HIS A 54 3.45 11.76 -1.12
C HIS A 54 4.92 11.46 -1.44
N THR A 55 5.83 11.71 -0.50
CA THR A 55 7.24 11.32 -0.66
C THR A 55 7.40 9.80 -0.75
N LEU A 56 6.65 9.03 0.04
CA LEU A 56 6.65 7.57 -0.07
C LEU A 56 6.10 7.09 -1.42
N GLU A 57 5.10 7.74 -2.01
CA GLU A 57 4.60 7.40 -3.35
C GLU A 57 5.75 7.37 -4.35
N HIS A 58 6.58 8.42 -4.39
CA HIS A 58 7.73 8.51 -5.28
C HIS A 58 8.83 7.45 -4.98
N LEU A 59 9.19 7.28 -3.71
CA LEU A 59 10.26 6.36 -3.30
C LEU A 59 9.82 4.89 -3.31
N PHE A 60 8.66 4.63 -2.74
CA PHE A 60 8.17 3.28 -2.51
C PHE A 60 7.81 2.56 -3.82
N ALA A 61 7.27 3.32 -4.79
CA ALA A 61 6.95 2.76 -6.10
C ALA A 61 8.20 2.19 -6.81
N GLY A 62 9.34 2.87 -6.74
CA GLY A 62 10.62 2.38 -7.27
C GLY A 62 11.16 1.20 -6.47
N PHE A 63 11.36 1.38 -5.16
CA PHE A 63 11.96 0.35 -4.31
C PHE A 63 11.15 -0.94 -4.24
N MET A 64 9.81 -0.88 -4.32
CA MET A 64 9.02 -2.11 -4.41
C MET A 64 9.26 -2.86 -5.70
N ARG A 65 9.43 -2.18 -6.83
CA ARG A 65 9.78 -2.79 -8.11
C ARG A 65 11.14 -3.47 -8.05
N ASP A 66 12.14 -2.82 -7.45
CA ASP A 66 13.48 -3.39 -7.26
C ASP A 66 13.47 -4.69 -6.44
N HIS A 67 12.54 -4.83 -5.51
CA HIS A 67 12.50 -5.95 -4.58
C HIS A 67 11.47 -7.02 -4.90
N LEU A 68 10.50 -6.77 -5.77
CA LEU A 68 9.39 -7.69 -6.03
C LEU A 68 9.26 -8.08 -7.50
N ASN A 69 9.61 -7.20 -8.46
CA ASN A 69 9.53 -7.54 -9.87
C ASN A 69 10.44 -8.73 -10.21
N SER A 70 9.96 -9.60 -11.06
CA SER A 70 10.65 -10.80 -11.54
C SER A 70 10.08 -11.20 -12.90
N LYS A 71 10.52 -12.34 -13.46
CA LYS A 71 9.94 -12.87 -14.70
C LYS A 71 8.44 -13.21 -14.60
N ASP A 72 7.95 -13.49 -13.39
CA ASP A 72 6.58 -13.95 -13.14
C ASP A 72 5.73 -12.90 -12.38
N VAL A 73 6.31 -11.76 -12.02
CA VAL A 73 5.64 -10.69 -11.25
C VAL A 73 6.05 -9.34 -11.78
N GLU A 74 5.08 -8.51 -12.15
CA GLU A 74 5.31 -7.13 -12.57
C GLU A 74 4.34 -6.18 -11.88
N ILE A 75 4.86 -5.23 -11.12
CA ILE A 75 4.04 -4.19 -10.48
C ILE A 75 3.55 -3.21 -11.55
N ILE A 76 2.24 -3.12 -11.71
CA ILE A 76 1.57 -2.16 -12.59
C ILE A 76 1.57 -0.80 -11.93
N ASP A 77 1.05 -0.73 -10.69
CA ASP A 77 0.88 0.53 -9.97
C ASP A 77 0.95 0.34 -8.45
N ILE A 78 1.44 1.38 -7.75
CA ILE A 78 1.38 1.51 -6.30
C ILE A 78 0.91 2.93 -5.99
N SER A 79 -0.33 3.06 -5.54
CA SER A 79 -0.96 4.36 -5.30
C SER A 79 -1.42 4.49 -3.84
N PRO A 80 -1.27 5.68 -3.24
CA PRO A 80 -1.77 5.94 -1.91
C PRO A 80 -3.30 5.88 -1.88
N MET A 81 -3.86 5.36 -0.79
CA MET A 81 -5.30 5.40 -0.55
C MET A 81 -5.73 6.82 -0.17
N GLY A 82 -6.87 7.27 -0.69
CA GLY A 82 -7.42 8.60 -0.37
C GLY A 82 -7.69 8.81 1.13
N CYS A 83 -7.89 7.73 1.92
CA CYS A 83 -8.01 7.78 3.37
C CYS A 83 -6.65 7.91 4.11
N ARG A 84 -5.53 7.91 3.39
CA ARG A 84 -4.16 8.02 3.91
C ARG A 84 -3.80 6.98 4.97
N THR A 85 -4.34 5.76 4.88
CA THR A 85 -4.01 4.68 5.81
C THR A 85 -3.16 3.57 5.19
N GLY A 86 -2.78 3.70 3.92
CA GLY A 86 -1.96 2.74 3.20
C GLY A 86 -1.92 2.98 1.70
N PHE A 87 -1.48 1.95 0.99
CA PHE A 87 -1.36 1.94 -0.47
C PHE A 87 -2.11 0.74 -1.06
N TYR A 88 -2.66 0.90 -2.25
CA TYR A 88 -2.97 -0.22 -3.11
C TYR A 88 -1.81 -0.50 -4.05
N MET A 89 -1.52 -1.78 -4.26
CA MET A 89 -0.54 -2.23 -5.24
C MET A 89 -1.20 -3.22 -6.19
N SER A 90 -1.24 -2.88 -7.47
CA SER A 90 -1.73 -3.74 -8.54
C SER A 90 -0.54 -4.33 -9.29
N LEU A 91 -0.58 -5.63 -9.59
CA LEU A 91 0.51 -6.32 -10.29
C LEU A 91 0.00 -7.48 -11.14
N LEU A 92 0.79 -7.84 -12.15
CA LEU A 92 0.69 -9.10 -12.86
C LEU A 92 1.34 -10.21 -12.02
N GLY A 93 0.70 -11.37 -11.98
CA GLY A 93 1.16 -12.54 -11.22
C GLY A 93 0.52 -12.70 -9.84
N HIS A 94 1.02 -13.69 -9.09
CA HIS A 94 0.47 -14.12 -7.80
C HIS A 94 1.54 -14.31 -6.73
N PRO A 95 2.31 -13.29 -6.37
CA PRO A 95 3.26 -13.42 -5.27
C PRO A 95 2.50 -13.70 -3.96
N LYS A 96 3.10 -14.47 -3.06
CA LYS A 96 2.54 -14.71 -1.74
C LYS A 96 2.66 -13.47 -0.87
N GLU A 97 1.72 -13.26 0.07
CA GLU A 97 1.77 -12.10 0.98
C GLU A 97 3.11 -12.01 1.75
N LYS A 98 3.77 -13.16 1.99
CA LYS A 98 5.10 -13.18 2.64
C LYS A 98 6.18 -12.56 1.77
N GLU A 99 6.11 -12.76 0.46
CA GLU A 99 7.06 -12.18 -0.50
C GLU A 99 6.84 -10.68 -0.62
N VAL A 100 5.60 -10.25 -0.70
CA VAL A 100 5.21 -8.83 -0.69
C VAL A 100 5.66 -8.15 0.62
N ALA A 101 5.41 -8.76 1.77
CA ALA A 101 5.84 -8.22 3.06
C ALA A 101 7.37 -8.11 3.16
N LYS A 102 8.11 -9.09 2.60
CA LYS A 102 9.58 -9.04 2.55
C LYS A 102 10.09 -7.92 1.66
N ALA A 103 9.49 -7.74 0.47
CA ALA A 103 9.83 -6.65 -0.44
C ALA A 103 9.52 -5.29 0.21
N TRP A 104 8.33 -5.13 0.79
CA TRP A 104 7.95 -3.92 1.51
C TRP A 104 8.94 -3.58 2.65
N LYS A 105 9.30 -4.57 3.48
CA LYS A 105 10.29 -4.34 4.55
C LYS A 105 11.65 -3.88 4.01
N LYS A 106 12.09 -4.43 2.87
CA LYS A 106 13.34 -4.00 2.22
C LYS A 106 13.21 -2.57 1.69
N SER A 107 12.10 -2.25 1.01
CA SER A 107 11.83 -0.91 0.50
C SER A 107 11.83 0.15 1.61
N MET A 108 11.26 -0.15 2.78
CA MET A 108 11.31 0.76 3.92
C MET A 108 12.75 0.97 4.42
N LYS A 109 13.59 -0.07 4.40
CA LYS A 109 15.02 0.08 4.72
C LYS A 109 15.75 0.96 3.72
N ASP A 110 15.36 0.93 2.45
CA ASP A 110 15.98 1.76 1.43
C ASP A 110 15.50 3.21 1.54
N VAL A 111 14.24 3.47 1.89
CA VAL A 111 13.75 4.81 2.26
C VAL A 111 14.60 5.44 3.39
N LEU A 112 14.98 4.66 4.40
CA LEU A 112 15.83 5.16 5.49
C LEU A 112 17.27 5.51 5.05
N LYS A 113 17.73 5.02 3.89
CA LYS A 113 19.06 5.32 3.35
C LYS A 113 19.10 6.57 2.48
N VAL A 114 17.96 7.08 2.04
CA VAL A 114 17.86 8.32 1.27
C VAL A 114 18.37 9.47 2.10
N LYS A 115 19.35 10.23 1.59
CA LYS A 115 20.08 11.24 2.36
C LYS A 115 19.51 12.65 2.18
N SER A 116 18.85 12.91 1.07
CA SER A 116 18.33 14.24 0.75
C SER A 116 17.11 14.18 -0.18
N GLU A 117 16.32 15.24 -0.18
CA GLU A 117 15.16 15.36 -1.10
C GLU A 117 15.58 15.35 -2.57
N LYS A 118 16.84 15.64 -2.91
CA LYS A 118 17.36 15.54 -4.27
C LYS A 118 17.42 14.12 -4.82
N GLU A 119 17.39 13.14 -3.94
CA GLU A 119 17.36 11.72 -4.31
C GLU A 119 15.94 11.17 -4.49
N ILE A 120 14.91 11.97 -4.20
CA ILE A 120 13.51 11.61 -4.44
C ILE A 120 13.27 11.70 -5.96
N PRO A 121 12.88 10.60 -6.62
CA PRO A 121 12.63 10.59 -8.06
C PRO A 121 11.52 11.59 -8.43
N GLU A 122 11.65 12.21 -9.61
CA GLU A 122 10.59 13.02 -10.22
C GLU A 122 10.13 14.23 -9.39
N LEU A 123 10.91 14.65 -8.39
CA LEU A 123 10.61 15.79 -7.52
C LEU A 123 10.88 17.12 -8.23
N ASN A 124 10.06 17.45 -9.21
CA ASN A 124 10.19 18.68 -9.98
C ASN A 124 8.84 19.13 -10.57
N LEU A 125 8.79 20.36 -11.07
CA LEU A 125 7.58 20.99 -11.62
C LEU A 125 6.96 20.22 -12.80
N TYR A 126 7.75 19.48 -13.57
CA TYR A 126 7.30 18.85 -14.81
C TYR A 126 6.71 17.45 -14.59
N GLN A 127 7.17 16.73 -13.56
CA GLN A 127 6.85 15.34 -13.35
C GLN A 127 5.95 15.11 -12.13
N CYS A 128 5.92 16.03 -11.16
CA CYS A 128 5.09 15.92 -9.96
C CYS A 128 3.98 16.97 -9.96
N GLY A 129 2.75 16.54 -9.67
CA GLY A 129 1.59 17.44 -9.63
C GLY A 129 1.64 18.48 -8.51
N THR A 130 2.39 18.20 -7.43
CA THR A 130 2.56 19.10 -6.27
C THR A 130 3.97 18.97 -5.69
N TYR A 131 4.99 19.21 -6.50
CA TYR A 131 6.40 18.99 -6.16
C TYR A 131 6.91 19.70 -4.89
N LYS A 132 6.20 20.69 -4.37
CA LYS A 132 6.52 21.37 -3.10
C LYS A 132 5.94 20.67 -1.86
N MET A 133 5.07 19.68 -2.04
CA MET A 133 4.38 18.97 -0.95
C MET A 133 5.09 17.65 -0.63
N HIS A 134 6.35 17.73 -0.25
CA HIS A 134 7.17 16.59 0.13
C HIS A 134 7.81 16.76 1.51
N SER A 135 8.15 15.66 2.15
CA SER A 135 8.92 15.61 3.39
C SER A 135 9.63 14.25 3.50
N LEU A 136 10.94 14.26 3.26
CA LEU A 136 11.77 13.05 3.44
C LEU A 136 11.75 12.59 4.90
N GLY A 137 11.80 13.51 5.85
CA GLY A 137 11.78 13.17 7.28
C GLY A 137 10.49 12.47 7.70
N GLU A 138 9.32 12.91 7.21
CA GLU A 138 8.05 12.24 7.46
C GLU A 138 8.01 10.85 6.80
N ALA A 139 8.50 10.71 5.56
CA ALA A 139 8.58 9.42 4.87
C ALA A 139 9.49 8.44 5.62
N GLN A 140 10.62 8.91 6.14
CA GLN A 140 11.53 8.09 6.94
C GLN A 140 10.93 7.70 8.29
N LEU A 141 10.19 8.57 8.95
CA LEU A 141 9.47 8.25 10.18
C LEU A 141 8.41 7.16 9.95
N ILE A 142 7.69 7.23 8.83
CA ILE A 142 6.73 6.19 8.43
C ILE A 142 7.48 4.87 8.18
N ALA A 143 8.59 4.90 7.46
CA ALA A 143 9.38 3.71 7.15
C ALA A 143 9.93 3.04 8.41
N ASP A 144 10.48 3.81 9.35
CA ASP A 144 10.95 3.33 10.63
C ASP A 144 9.82 2.70 11.46
N THR A 145 8.66 3.35 11.51
CA THR A 145 7.46 2.83 12.19
C THR A 145 7.05 1.47 11.64
N VAL A 146 7.02 1.31 10.30
CA VAL A 146 6.69 0.03 9.65
C VAL A 146 7.70 -1.07 10.00
N ILE A 147 9.00 -0.75 10.02
CA ILE A 147 10.06 -1.70 10.35
C ILE A 147 9.94 -2.16 11.81
N ASN A 148 9.74 -1.23 12.72
CA ASN A 148 9.69 -1.49 14.16
C ASN A 148 8.45 -2.25 14.59
N ARG A 149 7.29 -1.95 14.01
CA ARG A 149 6.04 -2.68 14.26
C ARG A 149 6.03 -4.06 13.61
N GLY A 150 6.78 -4.25 12.52
CA GLY A 150 6.75 -5.45 11.70
C GLY A 150 5.49 -5.54 10.83
N ILE A 151 5.58 -6.30 9.74
CA ILE A 151 4.51 -6.41 8.75
C ILE A 151 3.76 -7.73 8.93
N GLY A 152 2.50 -7.62 9.32
CA GLY A 152 1.57 -8.74 9.46
C GLY A 152 0.87 -9.13 8.14
N LYS A 153 -0.07 -10.09 8.24
CA LYS A 153 -0.96 -10.49 7.16
C LYS A 153 -2.40 -10.47 7.62
N MET A 154 -3.31 -10.05 6.74
CA MET A 154 -4.73 -10.02 7.00
C MET A 154 -5.48 -10.99 6.08
N SER A 155 -6.44 -11.72 6.63
CA SER A 155 -7.30 -12.64 5.88
C SER A 155 -8.67 -12.00 5.61
N ASN A 156 -9.11 -12.00 4.35
CA ASN A 156 -10.44 -11.54 3.97
C ASN A 156 -11.57 -12.23 4.74
N LYS A 157 -11.39 -13.53 5.08
CA LYS A 157 -12.38 -14.29 5.86
C LYS A 157 -12.63 -13.65 7.22
N LYS A 158 -11.58 -13.16 7.91
CA LYS A 158 -11.68 -12.51 9.22
C LYS A 158 -12.25 -11.10 9.16
N LEU A 159 -12.10 -10.43 8.02
CA LEU A 159 -12.51 -9.04 7.82
C LEU A 159 -13.90 -8.91 7.20
N LYS A 160 -14.52 -9.99 6.71
CA LYS A 160 -15.82 -9.92 6.05
C LYS A 160 -16.88 -9.40 7.01
N MET A 161 -17.61 -8.37 6.60
CA MET A 161 -18.76 -7.84 7.33
C MET A 161 -19.93 -8.84 7.31
N SER A 162 -20.63 -8.94 8.42
CA SER A 162 -21.87 -9.70 8.51
C SER A 162 -23.01 -8.97 7.76
N LYS A 163 -24.06 -9.72 7.39
CA LYS A 163 -25.26 -9.11 6.77
C LYS A 163 -25.90 -8.02 7.66
N LYS A 164 -25.80 -8.17 8.99
CA LYS A 164 -26.29 -7.18 9.95
C LYS A 164 -25.47 -5.88 9.87
N GLN A 165 -24.14 -5.98 9.93
CA GLN A 165 -23.24 -4.82 9.80
C GLN A 165 -23.44 -4.08 8.46
N LEU A 166 -23.58 -4.81 7.34
CA LEU A 166 -23.85 -4.19 6.04
C LEU A 166 -25.18 -3.44 6.00
N LYS A 167 -26.23 -3.94 6.69
CA LYS A 167 -27.50 -3.23 6.81
C LYS A 167 -27.41 -1.99 7.70
N GLU A 168 -26.64 -2.04 8.77
CA GLU A 168 -26.43 -0.90 9.67
C GLU A 168 -25.57 0.18 9.03
N ALA A 169 -24.54 -0.18 8.27
CA ALA A 169 -23.66 0.75 7.59
C ALA A 169 -24.34 1.50 6.40
N ASN A 170 -25.48 1.01 5.90
CA ASN A 170 -26.23 1.61 4.79
C ASN A 170 -27.52 2.32 5.23
N LYS A 171 -27.71 2.54 6.53
CA LYS A 171 -28.76 3.41 7.09
C LYS A 171 -28.26 4.84 7.25
#